data_3544452f2f2a2dbadc9d8436518aa0ec
#
_entry.id   3544452f2f2a2dbadc9d8436518aa0ec
#
_cell.length_a   1.000
_cell.length_b   1.000
_cell.length_c   1.000
_cell.angle_alpha   90.00
_cell.angle_beta   90.00
_cell.angle_gamma   90.00
#
_symmetry.space_group_name_H-M   'P 1'
#
loop_
_entity.id
_entity.type
_entity.pdbx_description
1 polymer ?
#
loop_
_entity_poly.entity_id
_entity_poly.type
_entity_poly.pdbx_seq_one_letter_code
_entity_poly.pdbx_strand_id
1 'polypeptide(L)'
;MSFKTTKVQAQAANIGGISELKGDASVLRDQPYGAELDFDIQQMDDVRTTNGRVGITFLDDSIVRLTEHSKLVITEYVYDPDPSKGKMALRFANGTARFVSSKLGKIDKKNISLSTPTADIAIRGTDFTCTVDELGRSLIILLPDENGISSGEILVTTAIGTVT
;
A
#
# COMPACT_ATOMS: atom_id res chain seq x y z
N MET A 1 -11.22 -31.74 -22.10
CA MET A 1 -10.70 -31.32 -21.52
C MET A 1 -10.18 -30.20 -21.43
N SER A 2 -9.99 -29.74 -21.29
CA SER A 2 -9.60 -28.93 -21.12
C SER A 2 -8.93 -28.08 -20.98
N PHE A 3 -8.83 -27.39 -20.99
CA PHE A 3 -8.10 -26.78 -20.70
C PHE A 3 -7.95 -25.77 -19.98
N LYS A 4 -7.89 -25.74 -19.23
CA LYS A 4 -7.59 -25.04 -18.26
C LYS A 4 -6.32 -24.46 -18.26
N THR A 5 -5.60 -24.67 -19.07
CA THR A 5 -4.32 -24.10 -19.23
C THR A 5 -4.31 -22.61 -19.37
N THR A 6 -5.40 -22.08 -19.86
CA THR A 6 -5.46 -20.63 -20.01
C THR A 6 -5.45 -19.89 -18.69
N LYS A 7 -5.82 -20.58 -17.63
CA LYS A 7 -5.83 -19.90 -16.38
C LYS A 7 -4.48 -19.57 -15.87
N VAL A 8 -3.51 -20.33 -16.21
CA VAL A 8 -2.15 -20.08 -15.75
C VAL A 8 -1.66 -18.74 -16.22
N GLN A 9 -2.06 -18.35 -17.41
CA GLN A 9 -1.59 -17.10 -17.98
C GLN A 9 -2.24 -15.89 -17.38
N ALA A 10 -3.45 -16.06 -16.86
CA ALA A 10 -4.17 -14.96 -16.26
C ALA A 10 -3.74 -14.67 -14.83
N GLN A 11 -2.89 -15.51 -14.28
CA GLN A 11 -2.51 -15.38 -12.90
C GLN A 11 -1.52 -14.23 -12.71
N ALA A 12 -1.84 -13.29 -11.83
CA ALA A 12 -0.96 -12.19 -11.53
C ALA A 12 0.20 -12.65 -10.66
N ALA A 13 1.32 -11.97 -10.79
CA ALA A 13 2.49 -12.26 -9.96
C ALA A 13 2.27 -11.79 -8.53
N ASN A 14 2.88 -12.50 -7.59
CA ASN A 14 2.89 -12.06 -6.21
C ASN A 14 3.77 -10.84 -6.05
N ILE A 15 3.29 -9.85 -5.32
CA ILE A 15 4.02 -8.62 -5.04
C ILE A 15 4.35 -8.49 -3.56
N GLY A 16 3.85 -9.38 -2.74
CA GLY A 16 4.09 -9.37 -1.31
C GLY A 16 3.23 -10.40 -0.62
N GLY A 17 3.12 -10.31 0.69
CA GLY A 17 2.33 -11.23 1.49
C GLY A 17 1.88 -10.60 2.79
N ILE A 18 0.86 -11.17 3.39
CA ILE A 18 0.40 -10.75 4.71
C ILE A 18 1.37 -11.29 5.74
N SER A 19 2.07 -10.40 6.42
CA SER A 19 3.08 -10.73 7.41
C SER A 19 2.63 -10.51 8.85
N GLU A 20 1.56 -9.73 9.03
CA GLU A 20 0.98 -9.48 10.35
C GLU A 20 -0.54 -9.52 10.20
N LEU A 21 -1.20 -10.19 11.13
CA LEU A 21 -2.65 -10.28 11.11
C LEU A 21 -3.19 -10.40 12.52
N LYS A 22 -4.20 -9.58 12.82
CA LYS A 22 -4.93 -9.65 14.08
C LYS A 22 -6.38 -9.32 13.80
N GLY A 23 -7.30 -10.18 14.24
CA GLY A 23 -8.72 -9.96 14.04
C GLY A 23 -9.18 -10.20 12.61
N ASP A 24 -10.23 -9.50 12.21
CA ASP A 24 -10.92 -9.76 10.95
C ASP A 24 -10.43 -8.88 9.81
N ALA A 25 -10.03 -9.52 8.73
CA ALA A 25 -9.59 -8.85 7.51
C ALA A 25 -9.87 -9.75 6.31
N SER A 26 -9.94 -9.13 5.15
CA SER A 26 -10.22 -9.86 3.91
C SER A 26 -9.46 -9.23 2.75
N VAL A 27 -9.29 -10.02 1.70
CA VAL A 27 -8.70 -9.58 0.43
C VAL A 27 -9.74 -9.86 -0.65
N LEU A 28 -10.16 -8.81 -1.34
CA LEU A 28 -11.08 -8.94 -2.46
C LEU A 28 -10.30 -8.95 -3.76
N ARG A 29 -10.53 -9.96 -4.55
CA ARG A 29 -9.87 -10.17 -5.83
C ARG A 29 -10.95 -10.50 -6.86
N ASP A 30 -11.03 -11.74 -7.30
CA ASP A 30 -12.16 -12.24 -8.08
C ASP A 30 -13.34 -12.58 -7.17
N GLN A 31 -13.07 -12.81 -5.89
CA GLN A 31 -14.04 -13.07 -4.85
C GLN A 31 -13.38 -12.70 -3.51
N PRO A 32 -14.14 -12.60 -2.43
CA PRO A 32 -13.53 -12.30 -1.13
C PRO A 32 -12.81 -13.53 -0.57
N TYR A 33 -11.62 -13.29 -0.04
CA TYR A 33 -10.82 -14.29 0.67
C TYR A 33 -10.61 -13.80 2.09
N GLY A 34 -10.75 -14.69 3.06
CA GLY A 34 -10.37 -14.37 4.43
C GLY A 34 -8.85 -14.19 4.49
N ALA A 35 -8.39 -13.13 5.16
CA ALA A 35 -6.97 -12.90 5.30
C ALA A 35 -6.33 -13.93 6.23
N GLU A 36 -5.15 -14.38 5.87
CA GLU A 36 -4.36 -15.34 6.64
C GLU A 36 -2.90 -14.91 6.60
N LEU A 37 -2.12 -15.32 7.59
CA LEU A 37 -0.68 -15.11 7.53
C LEU A 37 -0.11 -15.84 6.31
N ASP A 38 0.86 -15.20 5.66
CA ASP A 38 1.51 -15.70 4.45
C ASP A 38 0.60 -15.75 3.23
N PHE A 39 -0.59 -15.17 3.30
CA PHE A 39 -1.45 -15.04 2.13
C PHE A 39 -0.78 -14.13 1.10
N ASP A 40 -0.64 -14.62 -0.12
CA ASP A 40 0.03 -13.88 -1.20
C ASP A 40 -0.81 -12.70 -1.67
N ILE A 41 -0.17 -11.55 -1.81
CA ILE A 41 -0.79 -10.32 -2.29
C ILE A 41 -0.42 -10.11 -3.75
N GLN A 42 -1.41 -9.73 -4.55
CA GLN A 42 -1.26 -9.47 -5.98
C GLN A 42 -1.66 -8.02 -6.30
N GLN A 43 -1.17 -7.54 -7.44
CA GLN A 43 -1.59 -6.23 -7.91
C GLN A 43 -3.11 -6.18 -8.09
N MET A 44 -3.70 -5.06 -7.76
CA MET A 44 -5.15 -4.80 -7.75
C MET A 44 -5.91 -5.47 -6.60
N ASP A 45 -5.23 -6.15 -5.70
CA ASP A 45 -5.91 -6.66 -4.51
C ASP A 45 -6.47 -5.51 -3.66
N ASP A 46 -7.68 -5.72 -3.17
CA ASP A 46 -8.39 -4.78 -2.30
C ASP A 46 -8.38 -5.38 -0.90
N VAL A 47 -7.52 -4.83 -0.04
CA VAL A 47 -7.34 -5.33 1.32
C VAL A 47 -8.17 -4.51 2.27
N ARG A 48 -9.01 -5.19 3.04
CA ARG A 48 -9.96 -4.55 3.96
C ARG A 48 -9.84 -5.12 5.35
N THR A 49 -9.92 -4.25 6.34
CA THR A 49 -10.04 -4.66 7.73
C THR A 49 -11.39 -4.22 8.27
N THR A 50 -11.94 -4.97 9.20
CA THR A 50 -13.07 -4.55 10.01
C THR A 50 -12.60 -4.37 11.45
N ASN A 51 -12.73 -5.38 12.30
CA ASN A 51 -12.23 -5.33 13.66
C ASN A 51 -10.81 -5.89 13.76
N GLY A 52 -10.01 -5.69 12.73
CA GLY A 52 -8.69 -6.30 12.65
C GLY A 52 -7.62 -5.37 12.14
N ARG A 53 -6.39 -5.88 12.11
CA ARG A 53 -5.22 -5.19 11.63
C ARG A 53 -4.44 -6.10 10.70
N VAL A 54 -3.87 -5.54 9.65
CA VAL A 54 -3.10 -6.28 8.66
C VAL A 54 -1.79 -5.57 8.38
N GLY A 55 -0.71 -6.32 8.33
CA GLY A 55 0.56 -5.84 7.80
C GLY A 55 0.90 -6.58 6.52
N ILE A 56 1.24 -5.85 5.48
CA ILE A 56 1.66 -6.40 4.19
C ILE A 56 3.13 -6.09 4.00
N THR A 57 3.94 -7.12 3.77
CA THR A 57 5.34 -6.95 3.43
C THR A 57 5.50 -7.20 1.94
N PHE A 58 6.05 -6.22 1.24
CA PHE A 58 6.26 -6.29 -0.21
C PHE A 58 7.60 -6.92 -0.54
N LEU A 59 7.83 -7.18 -1.81
CA LEU A 59 9.06 -7.84 -2.28
C LEU A 59 10.34 -7.07 -1.96
N ASP A 60 10.23 -5.75 -1.79
CA ASP A 60 11.36 -4.89 -1.45
C ASP A 60 11.52 -4.71 0.07
N ASP A 61 10.79 -5.49 0.86
CA ASP A 61 10.76 -5.45 2.32
C ASP A 61 10.10 -4.21 2.91
N SER A 62 9.51 -3.36 2.11
CA SER A 62 8.68 -2.29 2.65
C SER A 62 7.39 -2.88 3.23
N ILE A 63 6.81 -2.20 4.20
CA ILE A 63 5.64 -2.68 4.92
C ILE A 63 4.56 -1.62 4.93
N VAL A 64 3.32 -2.05 4.69
CA VAL A 64 2.13 -1.22 4.91
C VAL A 64 1.31 -1.87 6.00
N ARG A 65 1.01 -1.13 7.05
CA ARG A 65 0.16 -1.60 8.15
C ARG A 65 -1.16 -0.87 8.13
N LEU A 66 -2.24 -1.64 8.14
CA LEU A 66 -3.61 -1.12 8.20
C LEU A 66 -4.18 -1.35 9.59
N THR A 67 -4.79 -0.33 10.16
CA THR A 67 -5.54 -0.47 11.40
C THR A 67 -6.99 -0.87 11.10
N GLU A 68 -7.85 -0.87 12.10
CA GLU A 68 -9.26 -1.25 11.95
C GLU A 68 -9.99 -0.34 10.95
N HIS A 69 -10.99 -0.89 10.29
CA HIS A 69 -11.85 -0.17 9.34
C HIS A 69 -11.09 0.52 8.21
N SER A 70 -10.10 -0.17 7.65
CA SER A 70 -9.28 0.35 6.57
C SER A 70 -9.58 -0.35 5.26
N LYS A 71 -9.36 0.37 4.15
CA LYS A 71 -9.52 -0.18 2.82
C LYS A 71 -8.41 0.34 1.92
N LEU A 72 -7.61 -0.58 1.39
CA LEU A 72 -6.45 -0.28 0.56
C LEU A 72 -6.46 -1.13 -0.70
N VAL A 73 -6.28 -0.49 -1.85
CA VAL A 73 -6.06 -1.20 -3.12
C VAL A 73 -4.63 -0.93 -3.59
N ILE A 74 -3.90 -1.98 -3.90
CA ILE A 74 -2.57 -1.86 -4.48
C ILE A 74 -2.75 -1.79 -5.99
N THR A 75 -2.77 -0.57 -6.54
CA THR A 75 -3.09 -0.38 -7.96
C THR A 75 -1.92 -0.68 -8.88
N GLU A 76 -0.71 -0.46 -8.40
CA GLU A 76 0.49 -0.79 -9.18
C GLU A 76 1.65 -1.10 -8.23
N TYR A 77 2.42 -2.11 -8.57
CA TYR A 77 3.65 -2.43 -7.87
C TYR A 77 4.63 -3.05 -8.87
N VAL A 78 5.79 -2.43 -8.97
CA VAL A 78 6.88 -2.96 -9.81
C VAL A 78 8.14 -3.02 -8.95
N TYR A 79 8.67 -4.22 -8.82
CA TYR A 79 9.94 -4.45 -8.16
C TYR A 79 11.00 -4.68 -9.23
N ASP A 80 12.01 -3.83 -9.26
CA ASP A 80 13.08 -3.89 -10.26
C ASP A 80 14.42 -3.78 -9.54
N PRO A 81 15.45 -4.54 -9.97
CA PRO A 81 16.79 -4.41 -9.41
C PRO A 81 17.35 -3.00 -9.49
N ASP A 82 16.92 -2.23 -10.49
CA ASP A 82 17.23 -0.80 -10.56
C ASP A 82 16.15 -0.03 -9.78
N PRO A 83 16.48 0.53 -8.62
CA PRO A 83 15.47 1.22 -7.80
C PRO A 83 14.76 2.35 -8.52
N SER A 84 15.39 2.97 -9.51
CA SER A 84 14.76 4.08 -10.23
C SER A 84 13.60 3.62 -11.11
N LYS A 85 13.49 2.33 -11.38
CA LYS A 85 12.42 1.74 -12.19
C LYS A 85 11.32 1.11 -11.36
N GLY A 86 11.50 1.01 -10.06
CA GLY A 86 10.47 0.50 -9.17
C GLY A 86 9.32 1.49 -9.04
N LYS A 87 8.12 0.98 -8.81
CA LYS A 87 6.92 1.81 -8.65
C LYS A 87 6.00 1.20 -7.62
N MET A 88 5.32 2.05 -6.88
CA MET A 88 4.24 1.64 -6.01
C MET A 88 3.14 2.69 -6.08
N ALA A 89 1.93 2.26 -6.38
CA ALA A 89 0.76 3.12 -6.36
C ALA A 89 -0.32 2.47 -5.52
N LEU A 90 -0.85 3.22 -4.57
CA LEU A 90 -1.82 2.76 -3.61
C LEU A 90 -3.05 3.66 -3.66
N ARG A 91 -4.23 3.07 -3.51
CA ARG A 91 -5.47 3.82 -3.33
C ARG A 91 -6.01 3.52 -1.95
N PHE A 92 -6.08 4.53 -1.11
CA PHE A 92 -6.52 4.38 0.27
C PHE A 92 -7.84 5.10 0.49
N ALA A 93 -8.91 4.33 0.71
CA ALA A 93 -10.26 4.87 0.74
C ALA A 93 -10.69 5.33 2.13
N ASN A 94 -10.29 4.62 3.18
CA ASN A 94 -10.63 4.99 4.55
C ASN A 94 -9.77 4.23 5.54
N GLY A 95 -9.70 4.73 6.76
CA GLY A 95 -8.96 4.12 7.86
C GLY A 95 -7.61 4.78 8.10
N THR A 96 -6.67 4.04 8.65
CA THR A 96 -5.31 4.50 8.89
C THR A 96 -4.32 3.48 8.36
N ALA A 97 -3.38 3.97 7.57
CA ALA A 97 -2.29 3.17 7.01
C ALA A 97 -0.95 3.78 7.40
N ARG A 98 -0.01 2.92 7.78
CA ARG A 98 1.36 3.33 8.05
C ARG A 98 2.27 2.66 7.04
N PHE A 99 3.04 3.46 6.32
CA PHE A 99 4.02 2.97 5.38
C PHE A 99 5.41 3.10 5.98
N VAL A 100 6.15 1.99 5.97
CA VAL A 100 7.52 1.92 6.49
C VAL A 100 8.39 1.29 5.42
N SER A 101 9.39 2.04 4.94
CA SER A 101 10.35 1.49 4.00
C SER A 101 11.40 0.69 4.77
N SER A 102 11.82 -0.44 4.21
CA SER A 102 12.93 -1.18 4.76
C SER A 102 14.24 -0.43 4.49
N LYS A 103 15.24 -0.64 5.35
CA LYS A 103 16.60 -0.18 5.10
C LYS A 103 17.14 -0.77 3.80
N LEU A 104 16.63 -1.94 3.42
CA LEU A 104 17.02 -2.64 2.21
C LEU A 104 16.06 -2.38 1.06
N GLY A 105 15.10 -1.48 1.26
CA GLY A 105 14.09 -1.17 0.26
C GLY A 105 14.71 -0.78 -1.07
N LYS A 106 14.16 -1.36 -2.14
CA LYS A 106 14.69 -1.17 -3.49
C LYS A 106 13.89 -0.18 -4.33
N ILE A 107 12.70 0.17 -3.88
CA ILE A 107 11.88 1.13 -4.62
C ILE A 107 12.37 2.53 -4.32
N ASP A 108 12.63 3.29 -5.39
CA ASP A 108 12.94 4.71 -5.24
C ASP A 108 11.69 5.40 -4.69
N LYS A 109 11.85 6.07 -3.56
CA LYS A 109 10.73 6.72 -2.88
C LYS A 109 10.05 7.80 -3.70
N LYS A 110 10.68 8.29 -4.76
CA LYS A 110 10.03 9.21 -5.70
C LYS A 110 8.92 8.56 -6.49
N ASN A 111 8.92 7.23 -6.58
CA ASN A 111 7.97 6.48 -7.38
C ASN A 111 6.81 5.92 -6.55
N ILE A 112 6.62 6.43 -5.34
CA ILE A 112 5.50 6.03 -4.50
C ILE A 112 4.41 7.08 -4.58
N SER A 113 3.21 6.65 -4.96
CA SER A 113 2.05 7.53 -4.99
C SER A 113 0.90 6.92 -4.20
N LEU A 114 0.13 7.80 -3.57
CA LEU A 114 -1.01 7.43 -2.76
C LEU A 114 -2.19 8.27 -3.18
N SER A 115 -3.29 7.63 -3.54
CA SER A 115 -4.52 8.31 -3.92
C SER A 115 -5.56 8.11 -2.81
N THR A 116 -6.20 9.20 -2.39
CA THR A 116 -7.30 9.18 -1.44
C THR A 116 -8.53 9.78 -2.13
N PRO A 117 -9.73 9.74 -1.51
CA PRO A 117 -10.90 10.35 -2.12
C PRO A 117 -10.77 11.85 -2.40
N THR A 118 -9.87 12.54 -1.69
CA THR A 118 -9.76 14.02 -1.79
C THR A 118 -8.42 14.50 -2.29
N ALA A 119 -7.41 13.63 -2.44
CA ALA A 119 -6.06 14.07 -2.79
C ALA A 119 -5.27 12.99 -3.50
N ASP A 120 -4.32 13.42 -4.31
CA ASP A 120 -3.26 12.58 -4.86
C ASP A 120 -1.96 13.02 -4.21
N ILE A 121 -1.20 12.06 -3.68
CA ILE A 121 -0.04 12.34 -2.86
C ILE A 121 1.16 11.61 -3.44
N ALA A 122 2.22 12.36 -3.73
CA ALA A 122 3.51 11.79 -4.11
C ALA A 122 4.43 11.84 -2.89
N ILE A 123 5.05 10.72 -2.56
CA ILE A 123 5.90 10.59 -1.38
C ILE A 123 7.34 10.50 -1.82
N ARG A 124 8.20 11.28 -1.17
CA ARG A 124 9.62 11.33 -1.46
C ARG A 124 10.43 11.22 -0.19
N GLY A 125 11.20 10.15 -0.10
CA GLY A 125 12.26 10.05 0.91
C GLY A 125 11.83 9.87 2.35
N THR A 126 10.63 9.38 2.62
CA THR A 126 10.16 9.28 4.01
C THR A 126 9.14 8.17 4.19
N ASP A 127 9.06 7.70 5.42
CA ASP A 127 7.94 6.90 5.89
C ASP A 127 6.82 7.86 6.28
N PHE A 128 5.58 7.35 6.30
CA PHE A 128 4.45 8.22 6.57
C PHE A 128 3.27 7.44 7.14
N THR A 129 2.35 8.19 7.75
CA THR A 129 1.05 7.67 8.15
C THR A 129 -0.02 8.47 7.41
N CYS A 130 -1.03 7.77 6.91
CA CYS A 130 -2.17 8.39 6.25
C CYS A 130 -3.44 7.97 6.95
N THR A 131 -4.28 8.94 7.29
CA THR A 131 -5.62 8.69 7.82
C THR A 131 -6.64 9.34 6.90
N VAL A 132 -7.66 8.57 6.52
CA VAL A 132 -8.79 9.06 5.73
C VAL A 132 -10.05 8.83 6.55
N ASP A 133 -10.79 9.89 6.84
CA ASP A 133 -12.00 9.79 7.65
C ASP A 133 -13.24 9.46 6.81
N GLU A 134 -14.39 9.37 7.46
CA GLU A 134 -15.65 9.00 6.80
C GLU A 134 -16.11 10.01 5.74
N LEU A 135 -15.63 11.24 5.83
CA LEU A 135 -15.93 12.27 4.85
C LEU A 135 -14.92 12.32 3.71
N GLY A 136 -13.94 11.40 3.72
CA GLY A 136 -12.90 11.35 2.71
C GLY A 136 -11.75 12.32 2.96
N ARG A 137 -11.72 13.01 4.10
CA ARG A 137 -10.65 13.95 4.41
C ARG A 137 -9.39 13.18 4.77
N SER A 138 -8.26 13.68 4.28
CA SER A 138 -6.98 13.01 4.42
C SER A 138 -6.04 13.77 5.34
N LEU A 139 -5.37 13.02 6.22
CA LEU A 139 -4.30 13.56 7.06
C LEU A 139 -3.05 12.74 6.80
N ILE A 140 -1.96 13.40 6.41
CA ILE A 140 -0.69 12.75 6.14
C ILE A 140 0.32 13.25 7.16
N ILE A 141 1.00 12.32 7.80
CA ILE A 141 2.04 12.65 8.78
C ILE A 141 3.34 11.98 8.33
N LEU A 142 4.37 12.79 8.11
CA LEU A 142 5.70 12.27 7.82
C LEU A 142 6.31 11.74 9.10
N LEU A 143 6.97 10.59 8.99
CA LEU A 143 7.61 9.96 10.14
C LEU A 143 9.12 10.24 10.08
N PRO A 144 9.76 10.52 11.24
CA PRO A 144 11.21 10.71 11.26
C PRO A 144 11.95 9.39 11.02
N ASP A 145 13.20 9.50 10.60
CA ASP A 145 14.08 8.35 10.46
C ASP A 145 14.55 7.86 11.85
N GLU A 146 15.45 6.88 11.85
CA GLU A 146 15.97 6.30 13.10
C GLU A 146 16.69 7.33 13.99
N ASN A 147 17.19 8.39 13.40
CA ASN A 147 17.89 9.43 14.12
C ASN A 147 16.97 10.58 14.54
N GLY A 148 15.67 10.44 14.32
CA GLY A 148 14.70 11.45 14.65
C GLY A 148 14.67 12.62 13.65
N ILE A 149 15.29 12.46 12.48
CA ILE A 149 15.35 13.51 11.46
C ILE A 149 14.28 13.25 10.42
N SER A 150 13.50 14.28 10.14
CA SER A 150 12.49 14.23 9.09
C SER A 150 13.05 14.91 7.84
N SER A 151 13.46 14.13 6.86
CA SER A 151 14.09 14.63 5.64
C SER A 151 13.24 14.43 4.39
N GLY A 152 12.07 13.84 4.54
CA GLY A 152 11.21 13.55 3.41
C GLY A 152 10.35 14.72 3.00
N GLU A 153 9.68 14.53 1.88
CA GLU A 153 8.80 15.51 1.29
C GLU A 153 7.57 14.83 0.73
N ILE A 154 6.42 15.46 0.87
CA ILE A 154 5.20 15.02 0.18
C ILE A 154 4.70 16.15 -0.69
N LEU A 155 4.14 15.77 -1.83
CA LEU A 155 3.47 16.67 -2.75
C LEU A 155 2.01 16.27 -2.79
N VAL A 156 1.13 17.16 -2.38
CA VAL A 156 -0.31 16.89 -2.31
C VAL A 156 -1.02 17.67 -3.40
N THR A 157 -1.76 16.96 -4.24
CA THR A 157 -2.57 17.55 -5.30
C THR A 157 -4.04 17.27 -5.03
N THR A 158 -4.84 18.33 -5.05
CA THR A 158 -6.31 18.24 -4.88
C THR A 158 -6.98 18.86 -6.08
N ALA A 159 -8.31 18.82 -6.09
CA ALA A 159 -9.09 19.47 -7.14
C ALA A 159 -8.88 20.99 -7.19
N ILE A 160 -8.39 21.59 -6.10
CA ILE A 160 -8.18 23.04 -6.02
C ILE A 160 -6.77 23.43 -6.44
N GLY A 161 -5.80 22.57 -6.25
CA GLY A 161 -4.41 22.88 -6.58
C GLY A 161 -3.43 21.93 -5.91
N THR A 162 -2.15 22.30 -5.96
CA THR A 162 -1.05 21.48 -5.45
C THR A 162 -0.36 22.19 -4.29
N VAL A 163 -0.05 21.42 -3.24
CA VAL A 163 0.66 21.93 -2.05
C VAL A 163 1.81 20.99 -1.75
N THR A 164 2.91 21.57 -1.33
CA THR A 164 4.10 20.80 -0.95
C THR A 164 4.29 20.82 0.55
#